data_6232c0e0417970e44201d709877dbb65
#
_entry.id   6232c0e0417970e44201d709877dbb65
#
_cell.length_a   1.000
_cell.length_b   1.000
_cell.length_c   1.000
_cell.angle_alpha   90.00
_cell.angle_beta   90.00
_cell.angle_gamma   90.00
#
_symmetry.space_group_name_H-M   'P 1'
#
loop_
_entity.id
_entity.type
_entity.pdbx_description
1 polymer ?
#
loop_
_entity_poly.entity_id
_entity_poly.type
_entity_poly.pdbx_seq_one_letter_code
_entity_poly.pdbx_strand_id
1 'polypeptide(L)'
;MIGRADLHIHSLASDGISSVSEIIDAAQRAALDVIAITDHERMDAALAAKSMAEARGSAVSVIVGEEVTSRGGHVIGLFMTQRIAPWGSLRSTVARIHEQGGLAIIPHPLVPYPLCVSGRAVRALLDEADPTFHPDGIEAFNASTARMRWSRGAPDFAREVGLTALAGSDAHRATDVGQAVTTFPGTTPDDVRAAILAGTVAWTGAPYSWKGQLDMFVRQQRKNARAVGATARHRVLGSGLGRDLGYPRAEARDS
;
A
#
# COMPACT_ATOMS: atom_id res chain seq x y z
N MET A 1 8.73 -24.29 -5.32
CA MET A 1 9.60 -23.06 -5.30
C MET A 1 9.07 -22.13 -4.22
N ILE A 2 9.96 -21.29 -3.67
CA ILE A 2 9.57 -20.24 -2.72
C ILE A 2 9.69 -18.92 -3.43
N GLY A 3 8.57 -18.25 -3.61
CA GLY A 3 8.47 -16.94 -4.25
C GLY A 3 8.75 -15.81 -3.28
N ARG A 4 9.02 -14.62 -3.82
CA ARG A 4 9.39 -13.40 -3.11
C ARG A 4 8.53 -12.24 -3.59
N ALA A 5 7.82 -11.58 -2.68
CA ALA A 5 6.97 -10.45 -3.01
C ALA A 5 7.28 -9.22 -2.13
N ASP A 6 7.23 -8.03 -2.75
CA ASP A 6 7.13 -6.76 -2.05
C ASP A 6 5.74 -6.17 -2.31
N LEU A 7 4.91 -6.11 -1.27
CA LEU A 7 3.48 -5.86 -1.38
C LEU A 7 3.05 -4.43 -1.00
N HIS A 8 4.04 -3.51 -0.83
CA HIS A 8 3.77 -2.13 -0.45
C HIS A 8 4.80 -1.20 -1.11
N ILE A 9 4.41 -0.59 -2.24
CA ILE A 9 5.30 0.26 -3.05
C ILE A 9 4.52 1.46 -3.59
N HIS A 10 5.12 2.65 -3.49
CA HIS A 10 4.59 3.91 -4.02
C HIS A 10 5.36 4.39 -5.24
N SER A 11 4.65 4.96 -6.19
CA SER A 11 5.19 5.49 -7.43
C SER A 11 5.09 7.02 -7.50
N LEU A 12 5.53 7.60 -8.62
CA LEU A 12 5.32 9.02 -8.94
C LEU A 12 3.84 9.44 -8.98
N ALA A 13 2.92 8.49 -9.08
CA ALA A 13 1.48 8.79 -9.14
C ALA A 13 0.97 9.31 -7.79
N SER A 14 1.52 8.87 -6.67
CA SER A 14 1.19 9.40 -5.34
C SER A 14 2.34 10.20 -4.73
N ASP A 15 3.03 9.68 -3.77
CA ASP A 15 4.08 10.34 -3.02
C ASP A 15 5.47 9.70 -3.18
N GLY A 16 5.57 8.63 -3.95
CA GLY A 16 6.84 8.10 -4.40
C GLY A 16 7.57 9.05 -5.37
N ILE A 17 8.82 8.73 -5.69
CA ILE A 17 9.68 9.53 -6.58
C ILE A 17 10.24 8.74 -7.76
N SER A 18 9.80 7.50 -7.95
CA SER A 18 10.22 6.63 -9.04
C SER A 18 9.07 6.28 -9.96
N SER A 19 9.35 6.20 -11.24
CA SER A 19 8.39 5.73 -12.25
C SER A 19 8.13 4.23 -12.10
N VAL A 20 7.01 3.75 -12.62
CA VAL A 20 6.69 2.31 -12.62
C VAL A 20 7.75 1.48 -13.36
N SER A 21 8.37 2.04 -14.39
CA SER A 21 9.50 1.40 -15.10
C SER A 21 10.67 1.15 -14.17
N GLU A 22 11.11 2.18 -13.45
CA GLU A 22 12.24 2.08 -12.51
C GLU A 22 11.94 1.11 -11.36
N ILE A 23 10.66 1.05 -10.91
CA ILE A 23 10.20 0.12 -9.87
C ILE A 23 10.28 -1.33 -10.37
N ILE A 24 9.78 -1.63 -11.59
CA ILE A 24 9.87 -2.96 -12.20
C ILE A 24 11.33 -3.39 -12.35
N ASP A 25 12.18 -2.51 -12.87
CA ASP A 25 13.62 -2.79 -13.04
C ASP A 25 14.31 -3.04 -11.69
N ALA A 26 13.91 -2.32 -10.64
CA ALA A 26 14.42 -2.53 -9.28
C ALA A 26 13.94 -3.86 -8.69
N ALA A 27 12.68 -4.22 -8.90
CA ALA A 27 12.11 -5.50 -8.47
C ALA A 27 12.85 -6.69 -9.14
N GLN A 28 13.17 -6.59 -10.43
CA GLN A 28 13.98 -7.59 -11.11
C GLN A 28 15.38 -7.72 -10.50
N ARG A 29 16.05 -6.60 -10.24
CA ARG A 29 17.38 -6.61 -9.57
C ARG A 29 17.34 -7.18 -8.17
N ALA A 30 16.22 -7.00 -7.45
CA ALA A 30 16.00 -7.57 -6.12
C ALA A 30 15.57 -9.05 -6.14
N ALA A 31 15.49 -9.66 -7.33
CA ALA A 31 15.01 -11.02 -7.53
C ALA A 31 13.64 -11.26 -6.87
N LEU A 32 12.71 -10.33 -7.08
CA LEU A 32 11.31 -10.47 -6.69
C LEU A 32 10.53 -11.15 -7.83
N ASP A 33 9.60 -12.02 -7.47
CA ASP A 33 8.66 -12.66 -8.40
C ASP A 33 7.40 -11.82 -8.58
N VAL A 34 6.97 -11.17 -7.49
CA VAL A 34 5.74 -10.41 -7.44
C VAL A 34 5.96 -9.07 -6.72
N ILE A 35 5.35 -8.01 -7.23
CA ILE A 35 5.25 -6.71 -6.54
C ILE A 35 3.79 -6.24 -6.51
N ALA A 36 3.44 -5.43 -5.53
CA ALA A 36 2.21 -4.64 -5.56
C ALA A 36 2.53 -3.15 -5.61
N ILE A 37 1.93 -2.43 -6.55
CA ILE A 37 1.92 -0.97 -6.54
C ILE A 37 0.67 -0.53 -5.80
N THR A 38 0.86 0.25 -4.73
CA THR A 38 -0.16 0.59 -3.74
C THR A 38 -0.21 2.09 -3.50
N ASP A 39 -0.17 2.87 -4.56
CA ASP A 39 -0.24 4.34 -4.49
C ASP A 39 -1.46 4.82 -3.69
N HIS A 40 -1.30 5.91 -2.93
CA HIS A 40 -2.39 6.52 -2.16
C HIS A 40 -3.54 6.96 -3.07
N GLU A 41 -4.76 6.44 -2.78
CA GLU A 41 -6.02 6.77 -3.46
C GLU A 41 -5.97 6.66 -4.98
N ARG A 42 -5.09 5.80 -5.53
CA ARG A 42 -4.87 5.66 -6.97
C ARG A 42 -4.54 4.24 -7.38
N MET A 43 -4.97 3.87 -8.58
CA MET A 43 -4.68 2.56 -9.18
C MET A 43 -4.08 2.67 -10.59
N ASP A 44 -4.05 3.86 -11.18
CA ASP A 44 -3.63 4.07 -12.56
C ASP A 44 -2.17 3.65 -12.80
N ALA A 45 -1.27 3.94 -11.85
CA ALA A 45 0.13 3.48 -11.95
C ALA A 45 0.24 1.96 -11.77
N ALA A 46 -0.53 1.34 -10.89
CA ALA A 46 -0.56 -0.11 -10.71
C ALA A 46 -1.04 -0.83 -11.99
N LEU A 47 -2.09 -0.32 -12.62
CA LEU A 47 -2.59 -0.82 -13.91
C LEU A 47 -1.55 -0.64 -15.02
N ALA A 48 -0.91 0.54 -15.10
CA ALA A 48 0.15 0.80 -16.05
C ALA A 48 1.37 -0.09 -15.83
N ALA A 49 1.77 -0.33 -14.57
CA ALA A 49 2.87 -1.22 -14.21
C ALA A 49 2.58 -2.67 -14.64
N LYS A 50 1.37 -3.16 -14.38
CA LYS A 50 0.93 -4.50 -14.80
C LYS A 50 1.03 -4.65 -16.31
N SER A 51 0.41 -3.76 -17.06
CA SER A 51 0.44 -3.78 -18.54
C SER A 51 1.88 -3.66 -19.07
N MET A 52 2.72 -2.84 -18.45
CA MET A 52 4.12 -2.67 -18.85
C MET A 52 4.95 -3.94 -18.58
N ALA A 53 4.77 -4.58 -17.43
CA ALA A 53 5.46 -5.83 -17.09
C ALA A 53 5.09 -6.95 -18.08
N GLU A 54 3.78 -7.09 -18.37
CA GLU A 54 3.27 -8.05 -19.35
C GLU A 54 3.83 -7.77 -20.76
N ALA A 55 3.78 -6.53 -21.23
CA ALA A 55 4.30 -6.13 -22.55
C ALA A 55 5.80 -6.35 -22.71
N ARG A 56 6.58 -6.25 -21.63
CA ARG A 56 8.02 -6.50 -21.61
C ARG A 56 8.40 -7.96 -21.45
N GLY A 57 7.44 -8.86 -21.20
CA GLY A 57 7.75 -10.24 -20.79
C GLY A 57 8.58 -10.27 -19.50
N SER A 58 8.29 -9.36 -18.56
CA SER A 58 9.02 -9.26 -17.29
C SER A 58 8.89 -10.55 -16.48
N ALA A 59 9.97 -10.95 -15.82
CA ALA A 59 9.93 -12.05 -14.84
C ALA A 59 9.16 -11.65 -13.57
N VAL A 60 8.94 -10.34 -13.33
CA VAL A 60 8.19 -9.82 -12.18
C VAL A 60 6.74 -9.62 -12.57
N SER A 61 5.83 -10.20 -11.82
CA SER A 61 4.38 -9.99 -11.93
C SER A 61 3.93 -8.84 -11.04
N VAL A 62 2.92 -8.07 -11.50
CA VAL A 62 2.41 -6.91 -10.76
C VAL A 62 0.98 -7.16 -10.28
N ILE A 63 0.77 -7.06 -8.98
CA ILE A 63 -0.55 -7.00 -8.35
C ILE A 63 -1.01 -5.54 -8.39
N VAL A 64 -2.24 -5.33 -8.83
CA VAL A 64 -2.90 -4.01 -8.75
C VAL A 64 -3.38 -3.82 -7.32
N GLY A 65 -2.86 -2.79 -6.67
CA GLY A 65 -3.21 -2.41 -5.31
C GLY A 65 -3.54 -0.94 -5.17
N GLU A 66 -3.95 -0.57 -3.97
CA GLU A 66 -4.23 0.81 -3.55
C GLU A 66 -4.00 0.92 -2.04
N GLU A 67 -3.30 1.93 -1.56
CA GLU A 67 -3.31 2.28 -0.15
C GLU A 67 -4.41 3.32 0.09
N VAL A 68 -5.49 2.87 0.74
CA VAL A 68 -6.69 3.67 0.99
C VAL A 68 -6.61 4.36 2.34
N THR A 69 -6.74 5.69 2.36
CA THR A 69 -6.86 6.46 3.58
C THR A 69 -8.27 6.33 4.16
N SER A 70 -8.41 5.62 5.26
CA SER A 70 -9.65 5.61 6.06
C SER A 70 -9.56 6.58 7.24
N ARG A 71 -10.69 6.85 7.91
CA ARG A 71 -10.72 7.62 9.16
C ARG A 71 -10.04 6.90 10.34
N GLY A 72 -9.79 5.60 10.21
CA GLY A 72 -9.11 4.79 11.23
C GLY A 72 -7.65 4.48 10.93
N GLY A 73 -7.14 4.92 9.79
CA GLY A 73 -5.79 4.68 9.30
C GLY A 73 -5.79 4.10 7.89
N HIS A 74 -4.61 3.84 7.36
CA HIS A 74 -4.43 3.27 6.03
C HIS A 74 -4.80 1.79 5.97
N VAL A 75 -5.31 1.37 4.83
CA VAL A 75 -5.55 -0.04 4.49
C VAL A 75 -5.05 -0.27 3.06
N ILE A 76 -4.17 -1.24 2.88
CA ILE A 76 -3.79 -1.70 1.55
C ILE A 76 -4.86 -2.66 1.03
N GLY A 77 -5.43 -2.35 -0.12
CA GLY A 77 -6.19 -3.29 -0.93
C GLY A 77 -5.27 -3.92 -1.96
N LEU A 78 -5.14 -5.24 -1.96
CA LEU A 78 -4.46 -5.99 -3.01
C LEU A 78 -5.48 -6.62 -3.95
N PHE A 79 -5.11 -6.82 -5.22
CA PHE A 79 -5.98 -7.39 -6.26
C PHE A 79 -7.22 -6.54 -6.55
N MET A 80 -7.05 -5.25 -6.51
CA MET A 80 -8.11 -4.28 -6.70
C MET A 80 -8.57 -4.20 -8.15
N THR A 81 -9.87 -4.03 -8.34
CA THR A 81 -10.49 -3.81 -9.66
C THR A 81 -11.06 -2.40 -9.80
N GLN A 82 -11.41 -1.78 -8.69
CA GLN A 82 -11.94 -0.42 -8.63
C GLN A 82 -11.35 0.33 -7.45
N ARG A 83 -11.10 1.63 -7.67
CA ARG A 83 -10.62 2.53 -6.63
C ARG A 83 -11.65 2.71 -5.51
N ILE A 84 -11.18 2.82 -4.27
CA ILE A 84 -12.01 3.13 -3.11
C ILE A 84 -11.88 4.61 -2.77
N ALA A 85 -13.01 5.30 -2.57
CA ALA A 85 -13.01 6.69 -2.12
C ALA A 85 -12.42 6.78 -0.69
N PRO A 86 -11.48 7.72 -0.42
CA PRO A 86 -10.89 7.89 0.89
C PRO A 86 -11.88 8.40 1.94
N TRP A 87 -11.43 8.39 3.20
CA TRP A 87 -12.14 8.92 4.36
C TRP A 87 -13.42 8.16 4.73
N GLY A 88 -13.61 6.94 4.23
CA GLY A 88 -14.58 5.99 4.78
C GLY A 88 -14.20 5.57 6.21
N SER A 89 -15.08 4.84 6.91
CA SER A 89 -14.67 4.17 8.15
C SER A 89 -13.70 3.03 7.84
N LEU A 90 -12.84 2.66 8.79
CA LEU A 90 -11.92 1.52 8.63
C LEU A 90 -12.71 0.25 8.23
N ARG A 91 -13.82 -0.02 8.92
CA ARG A 91 -14.75 -1.12 8.64
C ARG A 91 -15.27 -1.11 7.21
N SER A 92 -15.77 0.05 6.74
CA SER A 92 -16.30 0.16 5.37
C SER A 92 -15.21 0.05 4.31
N THR A 93 -13.97 0.45 4.63
CA THR A 93 -12.84 0.33 3.70
C THR A 93 -12.47 -1.14 3.49
N VAL A 94 -12.36 -1.92 4.57
CA VAL A 94 -12.11 -3.37 4.50
C VAL A 94 -13.21 -4.07 3.69
N ALA A 95 -14.49 -3.82 4.01
CA ALA A 95 -15.61 -4.40 3.29
C ALA A 95 -15.57 -4.11 1.78
N ARG A 96 -15.30 -2.87 1.39
CA ARG A 96 -15.22 -2.48 -0.04
C ARG A 96 -14.04 -3.12 -0.78
N ILE A 97 -12.96 -3.43 -0.09
CA ILE A 97 -11.86 -4.22 -0.67
C ILE A 97 -12.37 -5.64 -0.94
N HIS A 98 -13.06 -6.26 0.01
CA HIS A 98 -13.61 -7.61 -0.13
C HIS A 98 -14.74 -7.69 -1.16
N GLU A 99 -15.61 -6.69 -1.26
CA GLU A 99 -16.71 -6.62 -2.24
C GLU A 99 -16.23 -6.79 -3.69
N GLN A 100 -14.99 -6.42 -3.98
CA GLN A 100 -14.39 -6.59 -5.31
C GLN A 100 -13.42 -7.79 -5.40
N GLY A 101 -13.42 -8.66 -4.38
CA GLY A 101 -12.54 -9.83 -4.31
C GLY A 101 -11.08 -9.51 -3.95
N GLY A 102 -10.80 -8.31 -3.46
CA GLY A 102 -9.47 -7.91 -2.98
C GLY A 102 -9.13 -8.51 -1.62
N LEU A 103 -7.87 -8.35 -1.22
CA LEU A 103 -7.39 -8.65 0.15
C LEU A 103 -7.08 -7.35 0.88
N ALA A 104 -7.56 -7.25 2.13
CA ALA A 104 -7.35 -6.09 2.99
C ALA A 104 -6.16 -6.33 3.94
N ILE A 105 -5.09 -5.55 3.80
CA ILE A 105 -3.89 -5.65 4.62
C ILE A 105 -3.75 -4.37 5.45
N ILE A 106 -3.44 -4.50 6.74
CA ILE A 106 -3.16 -3.35 7.62
C ILE A 106 -1.67 -3.00 7.53
N PRO A 107 -1.30 -1.86 6.89
CA PRO A 107 0.09 -1.44 6.77
C PRO A 107 0.60 -0.78 8.06
N HIS A 108 1.93 -0.83 8.27
CA HIS A 108 2.66 -0.13 9.35
C HIS A 108 1.85 0.07 10.65
N PRO A 109 1.29 -1.00 11.26
CA PRO A 109 0.39 -0.90 12.41
C PRO A 109 1.10 -0.41 13.67
N LEU A 110 0.30 0.02 14.66
CA LEU A 110 0.75 0.36 16.03
C LEU A 110 1.60 1.63 16.15
N VAL A 111 2.03 2.23 15.06
CA VAL A 111 2.78 3.49 15.08
C VAL A 111 1.83 4.62 15.46
N PRO A 112 2.16 5.47 16.47
CA PRO A 112 1.26 6.53 16.94
C PRO A 112 1.31 7.77 16.03
N TYR A 113 1.26 7.55 14.72
CA TYR A 113 1.14 8.60 13.72
C TYR A 113 -0.28 8.67 13.19
N PRO A 114 -0.73 9.84 12.75
CA PRO A 114 -1.95 9.94 11.97
C PRO A 114 -1.90 8.95 10.80
N LEU A 115 -3.02 8.29 10.54
CA LEU A 115 -3.19 7.33 9.45
C LEU A 115 -2.52 5.95 9.63
N CYS A 116 -1.94 5.67 10.82
CA CYS A 116 -1.57 4.31 11.19
C CYS A 116 -2.68 3.67 12.02
N VAL A 117 -3.06 2.45 11.68
CA VAL A 117 -4.13 1.74 12.40
C VAL A 117 -3.65 1.29 13.78
N SER A 118 -4.39 1.63 14.82
CA SER A 118 -4.08 1.21 16.19
C SER A 118 -4.46 -0.25 16.44
N GLY A 119 -3.75 -0.91 17.38
CA GLY A 119 -4.10 -2.28 17.78
C GLY A 119 -5.53 -2.42 18.32
N ARG A 120 -6.06 -1.37 18.98
CA ARG A 120 -7.47 -1.34 19.40
C ARG A 120 -8.42 -1.37 18.20
N ALA A 121 -8.10 -0.64 17.14
CA ALA A 121 -8.95 -0.60 15.94
C ALA A 121 -8.92 -1.94 15.19
N VAL A 122 -7.76 -2.61 15.12
CA VAL A 122 -7.66 -3.96 14.54
C VAL A 122 -8.51 -4.95 15.34
N ARG A 123 -8.40 -4.97 16.68
CA ARG A 123 -9.22 -5.86 17.51
C ARG A 123 -10.71 -5.61 17.32
N ALA A 124 -11.12 -4.32 17.24
CA ALA A 124 -12.51 -3.97 17.03
C ALA A 124 -13.06 -4.46 15.68
N LEU A 125 -12.22 -4.55 14.63
CA LEU A 125 -12.63 -5.20 13.37
C LEU A 125 -12.79 -6.72 13.54
N LEU A 126 -11.88 -7.36 14.25
CA LEU A 126 -11.89 -8.81 14.46
C LEU A 126 -13.00 -9.27 15.43
N ASP A 127 -13.49 -8.36 16.29
CA ASP A 127 -14.63 -8.62 17.16
C ASP A 127 -15.99 -8.54 16.43
N GLU A 128 -16.02 -8.06 15.18
CA GLU A 128 -17.24 -8.08 14.35
C GLU A 128 -17.66 -9.52 14.04
N ALA A 129 -18.97 -9.79 14.11
CA ALA A 129 -19.50 -11.11 13.83
C ALA A 129 -19.41 -11.52 12.34
N ASP A 130 -19.36 -10.53 11.45
CA ASP A 130 -19.25 -10.73 10.00
C ASP A 130 -17.78 -10.65 9.56
N PRO A 131 -17.20 -11.75 9.06
CA PRO A 131 -15.80 -11.80 8.63
C PRO A 131 -15.49 -10.88 7.44
N THR A 132 -16.48 -10.35 6.73
CA THR A 132 -16.29 -9.36 5.67
C THR A 132 -15.55 -8.10 6.16
N PHE A 133 -15.57 -7.83 7.47
CA PHE A 133 -14.87 -6.71 8.09
C PHE A 133 -13.49 -7.06 8.65
N HIS A 134 -13.10 -8.33 8.63
CA HIS A 134 -11.79 -8.75 9.14
C HIS A 134 -10.71 -8.51 8.08
N PRO A 135 -9.57 -7.88 8.43
CA PRO A 135 -8.46 -7.81 7.50
C PRO A 135 -7.85 -9.20 7.28
N ASP A 136 -7.31 -9.46 6.08
CA ASP A 136 -6.69 -10.72 5.71
C ASP A 136 -5.25 -10.86 6.20
N GLY A 137 -4.63 -9.73 6.54
CA GLY A 137 -3.26 -9.73 7.02
C GLY A 137 -2.84 -8.37 7.59
N ILE A 138 -1.63 -8.36 8.11
CA ILE A 138 -1.04 -7.19 8.75
C ILE A 138 0.47 -7.14 8.48
N GLU A 139 1.03 -5.97 8.25
CA GLU A 139 2.47 -5.81 8.16
C GLU A 139 3.12 -6.02 9.53
N ALA A 140 3.69 -7.19 9.74
CA ALA A 140 4.55 -7.49 10.88
C ALA A 140 5.90 -6.76 10.78
N PHE A 141 6.32 -6.45 9.55
CA PHE A 141 7.51 -5.66 9.27
C PHE A 141 7.25 -4.68 8.12
N ASN A 142 7.47 -3.40 8.39
CA ASN A 142 7.47 -2.34 7.38
C ASN A 142 8.82 -1.63 7.43
N ALA A 143 9.57 -1.61 6.31
CA ALA A 143 10.95 -1.13 6.30
C ALA A 143 11.08 0.36 6.63
N SER A 144 10.06 1.18 6.27
CA SER A 144 10.05 2.62 6.53
C SER A 144 9.89 2.94 8.02
N THR A 145 9.12 2.14 8.75
CA THR A 145 8.81 2.36 10.18
C THR A 145 9.59 1.44 11.13
N ALA A 146 10.34 0.45 10.63
CA ALA A 146 10.97 -0.61 11.43
C ALA A 146 11.93 -0.12 12.52
N ARG A 147 12.50 1.08 12.38
CA ARG A 147 13.36 1.70 13.42
C ARG A 147 12.55 2.30 14.57
N MET A 148 11.26 2.49 14.41
CA MET A 148 10.41 3.04 15.45
C MET A 148 10.15 1.98 16.53
N ARG A 149 10.20 2.38 17.80
CA ARG A 149 10.03 1.45 18.93
C ARG A 149 8.68 0.73 18.90
N TRP A 150 7.65 1.37 18.40
CA TRP A 150 6.29 0.83 18.34
C TRP A 150 6.14 -0.29 17.29
N SER A 151 6.85 -0.18 16.16
CA SER A 151 6.82 -1.20 15.11
C SER A 151 7.38 -2.55 15.55
N ARG A 152 8.23 -2.57 16.61
CA ARG A 152 8.82 -3.80 17.14
C ARG A 152 7.80 -4.77 17.71
N GLY A 153 6.65 -4.29 18.13
CA GLY A 153 5.56 -5.13 18.65
C GLY A 153 4.65 -5.71 17.56
N ALA A 154 4.78 -5.29 16.31
CA ALA A 154 3.88 -5.71 15.24
C ALA A 154 3.89 -7.24 14.96
N PRO A 155 5.04 -7.95 14.97
CA PRO A 155 5.05 -9.42 14.81
C PRO A 155 4.32 -10.17 15.93
N ASP A 156 4.52 -9.73 17.17
CA ASP A 156 3.86 -10.35 18.32
C ASP A 156 2.37 -10.05 18.32
N PHE A 157 2.00 -8.83 17.95
CA PHE A 157 0.62 -8.43 17.80
C PHE A 157 -0.10 -9.22 16.70
N ALA A 158 0.52 -9.40 15.52
CA ALA A 158 -0.04 -10.21 14.44
C ALA A 158 -0.36 -11.63 14.92
N ARG A 159 0.58 -12.25 15.67
CA ARG A 159 0.41 -13.60 16.23
C ARG A 159 -0.70 -13.64 17.28
N GLU A 160 -0.75 -12.63 18.16
CA GLU A 160 -1.76 -12.52 19.21
C GLU A 160 -3.18 -12.44 18.64
N VAL A 161 -3.37 -11.68 17.58
CA VAL A 161 -4.70 -11.49 16.96
C VAL A 161 -5.02 -12.50 15.86
N GLY A 162 -4.09 -13.41 15.53
CA GLY A 162 -4.30 -14.47 14.54
C GLY A 162 -4.32 -13.99 13.09
N LEU A 163 -3.76 -12.82 12.78
CA LEU A 163 -3.66 -12.31 11.42
C LEU A 163 -2.39 -12.80 10.72
N THR A 164 -2.50 -13.04 9.42
CA THR A 164 -1.35 -13.37 8.58
C THR A 164 -0.32 -12.24 8.60
N ALA A 165 0.91 -12.58 9.01
CA ALA A 165 2.01 -11.65 9.17
C ALA A 165 2.77 -11.46 7.85
N LEU A 166 2.81 -10.25 7.33
CA LEU A 166 3.43 -9.87 6.06
C LEU A 166 4.58 -8.90 6.28
N ALA A 167 5.39 -8.68 5.24
CA ALA A 167 6.29 -7.54 5.18
C ALA A 167 6.04 -6.70 3.93
N GLY A 168 6.20 -5.39 4.07
CA GLY A 168 6.17 -4.42 2.98
C GLY A 168 7.36 -3.47 3.09
N SER A 169 7.96 -3.10 1.95
CA SER A 169 9.04 -2.11 1.97
C SER A 169 8.52 -0.71 2.26
N ASP A 170 7.30 -0.40 1.84
CA ASP A 170 6.76 0.95 1.82
C ASP A 170 7.68 1.88 1.00
N ALA A 171 8.15 1.32 -0.15
CA ALA A 171 9.15 1.94 -0.98
C ALA A 171 8.60 3.16 -1.70
N HIS A 172 9.21 4.30 -1.43
CA HIS A 172 8.96 5.56 -2.14
C HIS A 172 10.04 5.87 -3.19
N ARG A 173 11.04 5.00 -3.30
CA ARG A 173 12.14 5.05 -4.28
C ARG A 173 12.41 3.66 -4.80
N ALA A 174 12.78 3.55 -6.07
CA ALA A 174 13.17 2.28 -6.67
C ALA A 174 14.31 1.56 -5.90
N THR A 175 15.21 2.34 -5.26
CA THR A 175 16.31 1.78 -4.45
C THR A 175 15.85 1.09 -3.16
N ASP A 176 14.63 1.32 -2.72
CA ASP A 176 14.08 0.77 -1.49
C ASP A 176 13.18 -0.45 -1.74
N VAL A 177 12.86 -0.73 -3.00
CA VAL A 177 12.10 -1.90 -3.42
C VAL A 177 12.84 -3.18 -2.99
N GLY A 178 12.13 -4.10 -2.33
CA GLY A 178 12.67 -5.34 -1.82
C GLY A 178 13.43 -5.22 -0.50
N GLN A 179 13.42 -4.06 0.18
CA GLN A 179 13.98 -3.92 1.54
C GLN A 179 13.21 -4.75 2.57
N ALA A 180 11.95 -5.05 2.30
CA ALA A 180 11.14 -5.99 3.06
C ALA A 180 10.39 -6.88 2.08
N VAL A 181 10.38 -8.17 2.35
CA VAL A 181 9.90 -9.20 1.43
C VAL A 181 9.04 -10.20 2.17
N THR A 182 7.86 -10.46 1.63
CA THR A 182 7.02 -11.59 1.98
C THR A 182 7.41 -12.77 1.08
N THR A 183 7.71 -13.92 1.68
CA THR A 183 7.99 -15.17 0.95
C THR A 183 6.81 -16.11 1.05
N PHE A 184 6.55 -16.86 -0.02
CA PHE A 184 5.35 -17.69 -0.15
C PHE A 184 5.61 -18.93 -1.01
N PRO A 185 4.84 -20.02 -0.85
CA PRO A 185 4.87 -21.18 -1.76
C PRO A 185 4.37 -20.77 -3.15
N GLY A 186 5.15 -21.05 -4.20
CA GLY A 186 4.84 -20.65 -5.58
C GLY A 186 5.63 -19.42 -6.04
N THR A 187 5.21 -18.78 -7.13
CA THR A 187 5.90 -17.60 -7.71
C THR A 187 4.93 -16.62 -8.41
N THR A 188 3.63 -16.90 -8.38
CA THR A 188 2.62 -16.11 -9.09
C THR A 188 1.80 -15.23 -8.13
N PRO A 189 1.09 -14.21 -8.63
CA PRO A 189 0.15 -13.44 -7.83
C PRO A 189 -0.94 -14.30 -7.16
N ASP A 190 -1.44 -15.33 -7.83
CA ASP A 190 -2.45 -16.22 -7.26
C ASP A 190 -1.89 -17.07 -6.13
N ASP A 191 -0.60 -17.47 -6.21
CA ASP A 191 0.10 -18.14 -5.11
C ASP A 191 0.24 -17.21 -3.89
N VAL A 192 0.54 -15.92 -4.11
CA VAL A 192 0.55 -14.91 -3.03
C VAL A 192 -0.82 -14.84 -2.35
N ARG A 193 -1.89 -14.73 -3.14
CA ARG A 193 -3.27 -14.70 -2.61
C ARG A 193 -3.56 -15.93 -1.77
N ALA A 194 -3.32 -17.10 -2.31
CA ALA A 194 -3.56 -18.36 -1.62
C ALA A 194 -2.74 -18.48 -0.33
N ALA A 195 -1.48 -18.08 -0.37
CA ALA A 195 -0.59 -18.15 0.79
C ALA A 195 -0.97 -17.16 1.90
N ILE A 196 -1.43 -15.95 1.56
CA ILE A 196 -1.94 -14.98 2.54
C ILE A 196 -3.18 -15.55 3.24
N LEU A 197 -4.16 -16.04 2.47
CA LEU A 197 -5.40 -16.60 3.02
C LEU A 197 -5.15 -17.86 3.86
N ALA A 198 -4.15 -18.67 3.50
CA ALA A 198 -3.78 -19.88 4.23
C ALA A 198 -2.81 -19.61 5.42
N GLY A 199 -2.32 -18.39 5.58
CA GLY A 199 -1.31 -18.07 6.61
C GLY A 199 0.04 -18.79 6.41
N THR A 200 0.38 -19.18 5.17
CA THR A 200 1.60 -19.96 4.85
C THR A 200 2.75 -19.11 4.34
N VAL A 201 2.69 -17.81 4.58
CA VAL A 201 3.76 -16.87 4.25
C VAL A 201 4.80 -16.78 5.37
N ALA A 202 6.01 -16.40 4.99
CA ALA A 202 7.02 -15.91 5.92
C ALA A 202 7.53 -14.55 5.43
N TRP A 203 8.31 -13.86 6.23
CA TRP A 203 8.79 -12.54 5.86
C TRP A 203 10.22 -12.30 6.35
N THR A 204 10.90 -11.39 5.66
CA THR A 204 12.22 -10.89 6.04
C THR A 204 12.33 -9.43 5.64
N GLY A 205 13.21 -8.69 6.27
CA GLY A 205 13.41 -7.29 5.90
C GLY A 205 14.56 -6.63 6.66
N ALA A 206 14.99 -5.51 6.11
CA ALA A 206 15.94 -4.61 6.73
C ALA A 206 15.35 -3.20 6.80
N PRO A 207 15.50 -2.49 7.92
CA PRO A 207 15.04 -1.13 8.04
C PRO A 207 15.81 -0.22 7.09
N TYR A 208 15.19 0.83 6.59
CA TYR A 208 15.87 1.85 5.79
C TYR A 208 17.13 2.37 6.51
N SER A 209 18.16 2.71 5.72
CA SER A 209 19.31 3.41 6.28
C SER A 209 18.89 4.77 6.86
N TRP A 210 19.60 5.28 7.86
CA TRP A 210 19.35 6.61 8.42
C TRP A 210 19.41 7.72 7.37
N LYS A 211 20.35 7.59 6.43
CA LYS A 211 20.47 8.53 5.29
C LYS A 211 19.22 8.45 4.39
N GLY A 212 18.72 7.24 4.14
CA GLY A 212 17.51 7.01 3.36
C GLY A 212 16.27 7.63 4.02
N GLN A 213 16.09 7.44 5.33
CA GLN A 213 14.98 8.03 6.08
C GLN A 213 15.04 9.56 6.11
N LEU A 214 16.22 10.14 6.32
CA LEU A 214 16.39 11.59 6.33
C LEU A 214 16.11 12.20 4.95
N ASP A 215 16.59 11.56 3.88
CA ASP A 215 16.35 12.00 2.50
C ASP A 215 14.85 11.94 2.16
N MET A 216 14.16 10.85 2.53
CA MET A 216 12.70 10.73 2.40
C MET A 216 11.98 11.85 3.15
N PHE A 217 12.31 12.05 4.43
CA PHE A 217 11.69 13.11 5.24
C PHE A 217 11.87 14.50 4.62
N VAL A 218 13.08 14.84 4.19
CA VAL A 218 13.37 16.14 3.55
C VAL A 218 12.57 16.32 2.25
N ARG A 219 12.47 15.26 1.43
CA ARG A 219 11.73 15.29 0.16
C ARG A 219 10.23 15.43 0.40
N GLN A 220 9.68 14.70 1.38
CA GLN A 220 8.29 14.81 1.76
C GLN A 220 7.95 16.22 2.24
N GLN A 221 8.81 16.83 3.09
CA GLN A 221 8.62 18.22 3.52
C GLN A 221 8.65 19.19 2.34
N ARG A 222 9.56 19.00 1.38
CA ARG A 222 9.61 19.83 0.17
C ARG A 222 8.36 19.68 -0.71
N LYS A 223 7.83 18.45 -0.86
CA LYS A 223 6.60 18.19 -1.59
C LYS A 223 5.41 18.89 -0.90
N ASN A 224 5.27 18.73 0.40
CA ASN A 224 4.23 19.37 1.20
C ASN A 224 4.31 20.91 1.13
N ALA A 225 5.50 21.49 1.23
CA ALA A 225 5.72 22.93 1.11
C ALA A 225 5.34 23.46 -0.28
N ARG A 226 5.64 22.70 -1.36
CA ARG A 226 5.23 23.05 -2.73
C ARG A 226 3.72 22.98 -2.91
N ALA A 227 3.05 21.97 -2.35
CA ALA A 227 1.60 21.83 -2.40
C ALA A 227 0.90 22.98 -1.67
N VAL A 228 1.39 23.36 -0.46
CA VAL A 228 0.90 24.54 0.29
C VAL A 228 1.15 25.83 -0.49
N GLY A 229 2.32 26.01 -1.09
CA GLY A 229 2.65 27.17 -1.91
C GLY A 229 1.80 27.27 -3.18
N ALA A 230 1.47 26.15 -3.82
CA ALA A 230 0.57 26.12 -4.97
C ALA A 230 -0.86 26.50 -4.58
N THR A 231 -1.36 25.98 -3.46
CA THR A 231 -2.69 26.31 -2.93
C THR A 231 -2.79 27.78 -2.51
N ALA A 232 -1.73 28.34 -1.88
CA ALA A 232 -1.66 29.73 -1.51
C ALA A 232 -1.62 30.65 -2.76
N ARG A 233 -0.84 30.30 -3.78
CA ARG A 233 -0.86 31.02 -5.08
C ARG A 233 -2.20 30.99 -5.77
N HIS A 234 -2.90 29.85 -5.73
CA HIS A 234 -4.27 29.72 -6.31
C HIS A 234 -5.28 30.61 -5.56
N ARG A 235 -5.13 30.77 -4.24
CA ARG A 235 -5.99 31.67 -3.44
C ARG A 235 -5.66 33.15 -3.66
N VAL A 236 -4.38 33.49 -3.92
CA VAL A 236 -3.93 34.87 -4.07
C VAL A 236 -4.11 35.38 -5.51
N LEU A 237 -4.05 34.52 -6.53
CA LEU A 237 -4.15 34.90 -7.95
C LEU A 237 -5.56 34.82 -8.53
N GLY A 238 -6.58 34.67 -7.70
CA GLY A 238 -8.00 34.92 -8.07
C GLY A 238 -8.69 33.80 -8.77
N SER A 239 -9.76 33.41 -8.28
CA SER A 239 -11.12 33.31 -8.85
C SER A 239 -11.25 33.75 -10.34
N GLY A 240 -10.52 33.15 -11.23
CA GLY A 240 -10.70 33.37 -12.64
C GLY A 240 -10.25 32.15 -13.44
N LEU A 241 -11.22 31.47 -14.03
CA LEU A 241 -11.11 30.28 -14.89
C LEU A 241 -11.07 28.94 -14.13
N GLY A 242 -12.28 28.46 -13.86
CA GLY A 242 -12.52 27.03 -13.67
C GLY A 242 -12.01 26.28 -14.90
N ARG A 243 -10.95 25.51 -14.73
CA ARG A 243 -10.62 24.39 -15.59
C ARG A 243 -10.87 23.12 -14.78
N ASP A 244 -11.96 22.53 -15.15
CA ASP A 244 -12.41 21.19 -14.83
C ASP A 244 -11.22 20.21 -15.02
N LEU A 245 -10.66 19.73 -13.94
CA LEU A 245 -9.79 18.57 -13.96
C LEU A 245 -10.74 17.38 -14.16
N GLY A 246 -10.94 16.99 -15.41
CA GLY A 246 -11.93 16.03 -15.87
C GLY A 246 -11.95 14.70 -15.13
N TYR A 247 -12.76 14.64 -14.09
CA TYR A 247 -13.25 13.40 -13.55
C TYR A 247 -14.67 13.18 -14.09
N PRO A 248 -14.97 12.06 -14.75
CA PRO A 248 -16.33 11.75 -15.14
C PRO A 248 -17.19 11.62 -13.88
N ARG A 249 -18.22 12.44 -13.75
CA ARG A 249 -19.28 12.26 -12.76
C ARG A 249 -19.99 10.96 -13.07
N ALA A 250 -20.06 10.05 -12.10
CA ALA A 250 -20.98 8.92 -12.16
C ALA A 250 -22.40 9.49 -12.21
N GLU A 251 -23.06 9.32 -13.34
CA GLU A 251 -24.49 9.62 -13.47
C GLU A 251 -25.27 8.67 -12.55
N ALA A 252 -25.97 9.26 -11.58
CA ALA A 252 -27.02 8.58 -10.85
C ALA A 252 -28.11 8.20 -11.85
N ARG A 253 -28.32 6.91 -12.09
CA ARG A 253 -29.52 6.40 -12.73
C ARG A 253 -30.57 6.20 -11.65
N ASP A 254 -31.49 7.15 -11.56
CA ASP A 254 -32.81 6.96 -10.98
C ASP A 254 -33.64 6.11 -11.94
N SER A 255 -34.07 4.96 -11.49
CA SER A 255 -35.36 4.31 -11.79
C SER A 255 -35.45 3.00 -11.04
#